data_ef89d6a36450ef219d5e4f3a9e4756b0
#
_entry.id   ef89d6a36450ef219d5e4f3a9e4756b0
#
_cell.length_a   1.000
_cell.length_b   1.000
_cell.length_c   1.000
_cell.angle_alpha   90.00
_cell.angle_beta   90.00
_cell.angle_gamma   90.00
#
_symmetry.space_group_name_H-M   'P 1'
#
loop_
_entity.id
_entity.type
_entity.pdbx_description
1 polymer ?
#
loop_
_entity_poly.entity_id
_entity_poly.type
_entity_poly.pdbx_seq_one_letter_code
_entity_poly.pdbx_strand_id
1 'polypeptide(L)'
;MNFQKMTYSNLKHNRYRPELGKTSGQISKMNTHLIDEQNLAGSKNWVDRSLAAVWHPCTQMKHHESLPLIAITRGEGAWLYDDQGNAFLDCISSWWTNLFGHANSRINQAITKQLEKIEHVMLAGFTHAPVVELSEKLSALTQGNLGHVFYASDGASAVEIALKMSHHYWQLQDKPEKKKFVCLENSYHGETLGALAVTDVALFREAYGPLLQSVFIAPSPDSRKVKEGKSAEGLVSECAEALETIFAKEHQNIAAFIIEPLVQCAGQMAMHSPEYLRRVRALCDQYEIHLIADEIAVGCGRTGKFFACEHAEIWPDFLTLSKGISGGYLPLSLSMTTEAIYRAFYRDQTSQGFLHSHSYTGNPLACAAALAALTIFESDQVLEKNIERAHELAHAFRWAKEDSRLEHWRQQGMILAFDVKSSVLKNPSSFAREMFSASLLEGILIRPISNTIYVMPPYILTASQTQNMAEAVQRALTQVLK
;
A
#
# COMPACT_ATOMS: atom_id res chain seq x y z
N MET A 1 0.56 29.70 -39.31
CA MET A 1 -0.47 28.65 -39.45
C MET A 1 -1.47 28.82 -38.31
N ASN A 2 -2.71 29.17 -38.65
CA ASN A 2 -3.75 29.55 -37.70
C ASN A 2 -4.33 28.33 -36.99
N PHE A 3 -4.29 28.31 -35.66
CA PHE A 3 -5.12 27.42 -34.86
C PHE A 3 -6.49 28.05 -34.65
N GLN A 4 -7.49 27.56 -35.37
CA GLN A 4 -8.90 27.93 -35.15
C GLN A 4 -9.41 27.20 -33.89
N LYS A 5 -10.15 27.98 -33.10
CA LYS A 5 -10.90 27.54 -31.91
C LYS A 5 -11.89 26.42 -32.28
N MET A 6 -11.72 25.24 -31.73
CA MET A 6 -12.78 24.22 -31.70
C MET A 6 -13.71 24.51 -30.52
N THR A 7 -14.93 24.86 -30.83
CA THR A 7 -16.03 24.99 -29.87
C THR A 7 -16.74 23.64 -29.72
N TYR A 8 -17.17 23.33 -28.50
CA TYR A 8 -17.76 22.05 -28.01
C TYR A 8 -19.16 21.71 -28.60
N SER A 9 -19.56 22.22 -29.76
CA SER A 9 -20.94 22.10 -30.29
C SER A 9 -21.18 20.94 -31.27
N ASN A 10 -20.17 20.08 -31.60
CA ASN A 10 -20.33 19.10 -32.69
C ASN A 10 -20.16 17.64 -32.30
N LEU A 11 -20.58 17.24 -31.10
CA LEU A 11 -20.67 15.82 -30.71
C LEU A 11 -22.14 15.41 -30.48
N LYS A 12 -22.96 15.48 -31.56
CA LYS A 12 -24.22 14.75 -31.60
C LYS A 12 -24.15 13.70 -32.72
N HIS A 13 -24.53 12.46 -32.33
CA HIS A 13 -24.82 11.29 -33.16
C HIS A 13 -23.67 10.34 -33.50
N ASN A 14 -23.52 9.32 -32.65
CA ASN A 14 -23.49 7.94 -33.13
C ASN A 14 -23.97 6.99 -32.00
N ARG A 15 -25.24 6.55 -32.09
CA ARG A 15 -25.85 5.55 -31.19
C ARG A 15 -25.65 4.20 -31.83
N TYR A 16 -24.79 3.37 -31.25
CA TYR A 16 -24.82 1.94 -31.50
C TYR A 16 -25.83 1.31 -30.55
N ARG A 17 -26.93 0.75 -31.09
CA ARG A 17 -27.89 -0.11 -30.35
C ARG A 17 -27.62 -1.55 -30.73
N PRO A 18 -27.36 -2.47 -29.79
CA PRO A 18 -27.56 -3.89 -30.05
C PRO A 18 -29.05 -4.21 -29.86
N GLU A 19 -29.65 -4.92 -30.84
CA GLU A 19 -30.99 -5.48 -30.73
C GLU A 19 -30.98 -6.64 -29.73
N LEU A 20 -31.77 -6.53 -28.67
CA LEU A 20 -32.09 -7.61 -27.75
C LEU A 20 -33.52 -8.07 -28.01
N GLY A 21 -33.66 -9.36 -28.28
CA GLY A 21 -34.90 -10.03 -28.58
C GLY A 21 -35.94 -9.90 -27.46
N LYS A 22 -37.20 -9.80 -27.87
CA LYS A 22 -38.37 -9.69 -27.02
C LYS A 22 -38.63 -10.96 -26.22
N THR A 23 -38.59 -10.87 -24.86
CA THR A 23 -39.39 -11.70 -23.97
C THR A 23 -40.17 -10.83 -23.03
N SER A 24 -41.49 -10.96 -23.05
CA SER A 24 -42.44 -10.22 -22.24
C SER A 24 -42.40 -10.70 -20.78
N GLY A 25 -42.10 -9.81 -19.84
CA GLY A 25 -42.27 -10.01 -18.42
C GLY A 25 -42.26 -8.63 -17.75
N GLN A 26 -43.32 -8.31 -17.02
CA GLN A 26 -43.53 -7.06 -16.33
C GLN A 26 -42.31 -6.69 -15.46
N ILE A 27 -41.54 -5.68 -15.86
CA ILE A 27 -40.58 -5.01 -15.02
C ILE A 27 -41.23 -3.73 -14.54
N SER A 28 -41.47 -3.68 -13.22
CA SER A 28 -41.83 -2.52 -12.45
C SER A 28 -40.95 -1.32 -12.84
N LYS A 29 -41.59 -0.17 -13.01
CA LYS A 29 -40.95 1.10 -13.33
C LYS A 29 -39.85 1.43 -12.30
N MET A 30 -38.62 1.07 -12.58
CA MET A 30 -37.46 1.71 -11.96
C MET A 30 -37.32 3.10 -12.59
N ASN A 31 -37.50 4.11 -11.76
CA ASN A 31 -37.17 5.49 -12.10
C ASN A 31 -35.67 5.58 -12.49
N THR A 32 -35.39 5.57 -13.78
CA THR A 32 -34.13 6.11 -14.27
C THR A 32 -34.21 7.62 -14.08
N HIS A 33 -33.72 8.11 -12.96
CA HIS A 33 -33.40 9.53 -12.84
C HIS A 33 -32.28 9.80 -13.85
N LEU A 34 -32.67 10.32 -15.03
CA LEU A 34 -31.77 11.08 -15.89
C LEU A 34 -31.30 12.26 -15.03
N ILE A 35 -30.00 12.28 -14.71
CA ILE A 35 -29.40 13.38 -13.97
C ILE A 35 -29.55 14.60 -14.84
N ASP A 36 -30.39 15.56 -14.38
CA ASP A 36 -30.59 16.82 -15.05
C ASP A 36 -29.31 17.66 -14.86
N GLU A 37 -28.57 17.88 -15.96
CA GLU A 37 -27.28 18.61 -15.94
C GLU A 37 -27.42 20.03 -15.35
N GLN A 38 -28.62 20.62 -15.34
CA GLN A 38 -28.90 21.94 -14.77
C GLN A 38 -28.99 21.90 -13.23
N ASN A 39 -29.33 20.74 -12.62
CA ASN A 39 -29.39 20.58 -11.17
C ASN A 39 -28.02 20.29 -10.53
N LEU A 40 -27.06 19.77 -11.27
CA LEU A 40 -25.71 19.47 -10.75
C LEU A 40 -24.91 20.74 -10.40
N ALA A 41 -25.07 21.82 -11.14
CA ALA A 41 -24.34 23.09 -10.94
C ALA A 41 -24.80 23.88 -9.70
N GLY A 42 -26.01 23.63 -9.20
CA GLY A 42 -26.60 24.33 -8.04
C GLY A 42 -26.59 23.53 -6.73
N SER A 43 -26.36 22.24 -6.78
CA SER A 43 -26.34 21.38 -5.61
C SER A 43 -25.01 21.49 -4.85
N LYS A 44 -25.07 21.86 -3.57
CA LYS A 44 -23.91 21.76 -2.64
C LYS A 44 -23.64 20.32 -2.18
N ASN A 45 -24.43 19.35 -2.61
CA ASN A 45 -24.26 17.94 -2.22
C ASN A 45 -23.10 17.31 -2.99
N TRP A 46 -21.93 17.28 -2.34
CA TRP A 46 -20.71 16.70 -2.87
C TRP A 46 -20.84 15.20 -3.15
N VAL A 47 -21.62 14.48 -2.36
CA VAL A 47 -21.81 13.03 -2.49
C VAL A 47 -22.51 12.69 -3.80
N ASP A 48 -23.65 13.35 -4.09
CA ASP A 48 -24.40 13.10 -5.33
C ASP A 48 -23.57 13.43 -6.58
N ARG A 49 -22.86 14.55 -6.53
CA ARG A 49 -21.96 14.96 -7.62
C ARG A 49 -20.81 13.98 -7.81
N SER A 50 -20.25 13.45 -6.71
CA SER A 50 -19.18 12.46 -6.74
C SER A 50 -19.67 11.14 -7.32
N LEU A 51 -20.84 10.65 -6.89
CA LEU A 51 -21.43 9.43 -7.43
C LEU A 51 -21.74 9.53 -8.94
N ALA A 52 -22.07 10.73 -9.41
CA ALA A 52 -22.34 10.97 -10.82
C ALA A 52 -21.09 11.04 -11.71
N ALA A 53 -19.92 11.43 -11.16
CA ALA A 53 -18.75 11.80 -11.97
C ALA A 53 -17.47 11.00 -11.63
N VAL A 54 -17.38 10.38 -10.44
CA VAL A 54 -16.15 9.74 -9.96
C VAL A 54 -16.32 8.24 -9.89
N TRP A 55 -15.39 7.50 -10.50
CA TRP A 55 -15.28 6.08 -10.31
C TRP A 55 -14.45 5.80 -9.05
N HIS A 56 -15.11 5.44 -7.95
CA HIS A 56 -14.44 5.19 -6.67
C HIS A 56 -13.65 3.88 -6.69
N PRO A 57 -12.32 3.91 -6.35
CA PRO A 57 -11.47 2.73 -6.40
C PRO A 57 -11.78 1.75 -5.26
N CYS A 58 -11.49 0.46 -5.49
CA CYS A 58 -11.65 -0.60 -4.49
C CYS A 58 -13.03 -0.67 -3.83
N THR A 59 -14.08 -0.30 -4.55
CA THR A 59 -15.46 -0.34 -4.07
C THR A 59 -16.38 -0.92 -5.13
N GLN A 60 -17.43 -1.62 -4.67
CA GLN A 60 -18.56 -1.92 -5.54
C GLN A 60 -19.53 -0.72 -5.47
N MET A 61 -19.71 0.00 -6.57
CA MET A 61 -20.50 1.24 -6.64
C MET A 61 -21.93 1.10 -6.11
N LYS A 62 -22.55 -0.05 -6.31
CA LYS A 62 -23.88 -0.35 -5.79
C LYS A 62 -23.94 -0.34 -4.25
N HIS A 63 -22.83 -0.59 -3.57
CA HIS A 63 -22.78 -0.53 -2.11
C HIS A 63 -22.99 0.89 -1.58
N HIS A 64 -22.74 1.94 -2.38
CA HIS A 64 -23.00 3.33 -1.97
C HIS A 64 -24.48 3.66 -1.78
N GLU A 65 -25.40 2.81 -2.26
CA GLU A 65 -26.84 2.93 -1.98
C GLU A 65 -27.17 2.67 -0.50
N SER A 66 -26.41 1.82 0.17
CA SER A 66 -26.61 1.46 1.60
C SER A 66 -25.50 1.96 2.51
N LEU A 67 -24.36 2.32 1.95
CA LEU A 67 -23.19 2.86 2.64
C LEU A 67 -22.76 4.14 1.93
N PRO A 68 -23.39 5.30 2.27
CA PRO A 68 -23.12 6.56 1.60
C PRO A 68 -21.67 6.99 1.72
N LEU A 69 -21.17 7.70 0.70
CA LEU A 69 -19.87 8.35 0.75
C LEU A 69 -19.87 9.47 1.80
N ILE A 70 -18.70 9.75 2.35
CA ILE A 70 -18.48 10.85 3.28
C ILE A 70 -17.68 11.93 2.55
N ALA A 71 -18.23 13.13 2.46
CA ALA A 71 -17.58 14.28 1.82
C ALA A 71 -16.61 14.96 2.79
N ILE A 72 -15.34 14.55 2.77
CA ILE A 72 -14.29 15.16 3.61
C ILE A 72 -13.90 16.51 3.05
N THR A 73 -13.92 17.53 3.89
CA THR A 73 -13.61 18.92 3.53
C THR A 73 -12.34 19.46 4.20
N ARG A 74 -11.92 18.87 5.31
CA ARG A 74 -10.76 19.31 6.08
C ARG A 74 -10.12 18.15 6.83
N GLY A 75 -8.81 18.24 7.03
CA GLY A 75 -8.05 17.37 7.93
C GLY A 75 -7.17 18.23 8.83
N GLU A 76 -6.99 17.81 10.10
CA GLU A 76 -6.12 18.47 11.08
C GLU A 76 -5.59 17.46 12.09
N GLY A 77 -4.28 17.33 12.19
CA GLY A 77 -3.69 16.30 13.02
C GLY A 77 -4.17 14.91 12.60
N ALA A 78 -4.66 14.11 13.53
CA ALA A 78 -5.19 12.77 13.22
C ALA A 78 -6.69 12.77 12.85
N TRP A 79 -7.30 13.94 12.67
CA TRP A 79 -8.74 14.06 12.45
C TRP A 79 -9.09 14.46 11.01
N LEU A 80 -10.14 13.85 10.49
CA LEU A 80 -10.83 14.22 9.26
C LEU A 80 -12.20 14.80 9.60
N TYR A 81 -12.65 15.79 8.83
CA TYR A 81 -13.92 16.47 9.04
C TYR A 81 -14.73 16.46 7.74
N ASP A 82 -15.99 16.07 7.83
CA ASP A 82 -16.90 16.13 6.70
C ASP A 82 -17.51 17.53 6.48
N ASP A 83 -18.38 17.67 5.48
CA ASP A 83 -19.06 18.91 5.13
C ASP A 83 -20.17 19.29 6.09
N GLN A 84 -20.53 18.41 7.03
CA GLN A 84 -21.50 18.65 8.11
C GLN A 84 -20.81 18.99 9.44
N GLY A 85 -19.47 18.90 9.50
CA GLY A 85 -18.66 19.17 10.70
C GLY A 85 -18.45 17.96 11.60
N ASN A 86 -18.87 16.76 11.20
CA ASN A 86 -18.56 15.55 11.94
C ASN A 86 -17.04 15.27 11.86
N ALA A 87 -16.47 14.80 12.96
CA ALA A 87 -15.06 14.48 13.09
C ALA A 87 -14.83 12.98 13.15
N PHE A 88 -13.84 12.50 12.41
CA PHE A 88 -13.43 11.09 12.38
C PHE A 88 -11.94 10.98 12.68
N LEU A 89 -11.58 10.25 13.73
CA LEU A 89 -10.19 9.93 14.02
C LEU A 89 -9.68 8.93 12.97
N ASP A 90 -8.62 9.30 12.25
CA ASP A 90 -8.03 8.48 11.19
C ASP A 90 -7.15 7.36 11.78
N CYS A 91 -7.76 6.21 12.05
CA CYS A 91 -7.10 5.08 12.70
C CYS A 91 -6.27 4.21 11.75
N ILE A 92 -6.28 4.53 10.43
CA ILE A 92 -5.58 3.77 9.38
C ILE A 92 -4.71 4.66 8.50
N SER A 93 -4.41 5.90 8.95
CA SER A 93 -3.55 6.84 8.23
C SER A 93 -3.99 7.06 6.78
N SER A 94 -5.29 7.24 6.52
CA SER A 94 -5.86 7.42 5.18
C SER A 94 -5.30 6.43 4.16
N TRP A 95 -5.38 5.14 4.50
CA TRP A 95 -4.83 4.00 3.78
C TRP A 95 -3.29 3.89 3.87
N TRP A 96 -2.78 3.97 5.11
CA TRP A 96 -1.38 3.71 5.51
C TRP A 96 -0.37 4.79 5.05
N THR A 97 -0.84 5.91 4.51
CA THR A 97 0.02 6.95 3.91
C THR A 97 0.41 8.05 4.89
N ASN A 98 -0.54 8.52 5.70
CA ASN A 98 -0.34 9.66 6.60
C ASN A 98 0.43 9.26 7.86
N LEU A 99 1.64 9.81 8.04
CA LEU A 99 2.48 9.52 9.19
C LEU A 99 2.37 10.59 10.30
N PHE A 100 2.28 11.86 9.90
CA PHE A 100 2.47 13.02 10.79
C PHE A 100 1.23 13.89 10.91
N GLY A 101 0.07 13.33 10.57
CA GLY A 101 -1.20 14.02 10.62
C GLY A 101 -1.49 14.87 9.39
N HIS A 102 -2.77 15.17 9.24
CA HIS A 102 -3.28 16.01 8.16
C HIS A 102 -2.87 17.46 8.37
N ALA A 103 -2.65 18.19 7.29
CA ALA A 103 -2.27 19.60 7.28
C ALA A 103 -1.02 19.94 8.12
N ASN A 104 -0.02 19.03 8.15
CA ASN A 104 1.23 19.27 8.88
C ASN A 104 1.97 20.48 8.32
N SER A 105 2.17 21.50 9.17
CA SER A 105 2.70 22.79 8.76
C SER A 105 4.12 22.71 8.18
N ARG A 106 4.97 21.79 8.66
CA ARG A 106 6.34 21.63 8.18
C ARG A 106 6.37 21.08 6.74
N ILE A 107 5.54 20.09 6.44
CA ILE A 107 5.45 19.53 5.10
C ILE A 107 4.80 20.53 4.16
N ASN A 108 3.70 21.20 4.58
CA ASN A 108 3.06 22.27 3.82
C ASN A 108 4.06 23.35 3.40
N GLN A 109 4.87 23.84 4.36
CA GLN A 109 5.89 24.87 4.10
C GLN A 109 6.97 24.39 3.14
N ALA A 110 7.42 23.14 3.25
CA ALA A 110 8.42 22.58 2.34
C ALA A 110 7.92 22.54 0.90
N ILE A 111 6.69 22.09 0.69
CA ILE A 111 6.05 22.08 -0.63
C ILE A 111 5.87 23.51 -1.16
N THR A 112 5.36 24.44 -0.34
CA THR A 112 5.18 25.83 -0.73
C THR A 112 6.49 26.50 -1.15
N LYS A 113 7.56 26.33 -0.38
CA LYS A 113 8.89 26.84 -0.75
C LYS A 113 9.45 26.22 -2.02
N GLN A 114 9.13 24.96 -2.30
CA GLN A 114 9.56 24.30 -3.53
C GLN A 114 8.75 24.81 -4.74
N LEU A 115 7.46 25.12 -4.58
CA LEU A 115 6.62 25.73 -5.61
C LEU A 115 7.15 27.09 -6.10
N GLU A 116 7.80 27.86 -5.20
CA GLU A 116 8.45 29.13 -5.55
C GLU A 116 9.71 28.96 -6.42
N LYS A 117 10.22 27.74 -6.56
CA LYS A 117 11.46 27.42 -7.31
C LYS A 117 11.14 26.73 -8.62
N ILE A 118 10.59 25.51 -8.54
CA ILE A 118 10.23 24.70 -9.68
C ILE A 118 9.27 23.57 -9.23
N GLU A 119 8.18 23.41 -9.97
CA GLU A 119 7.15 22.39 -9.75
C GLU A 119 7.52 21.05 -10.37
N HIS A 120 8.18 21.08 -11.54
CA HIS A 120 8.61 19.88 -12.26
C HIS A 120 9.73 20.18 -13.26
N VAL A 121 10.63 19.21 -13.42
CA VAL A 121 11.56 19.08 -14.55
C VAL A 121 11.84 17.59 -14.79
N MET A 122 11.96 17.17 -16.03
CA MET A 122 12.32 15.80 -16.37
C MET A 122 13.75 15.47 -15.89
N LEU A 123 13.96 14.28 -15.34
CA LEU A 123 15.31 13.84 -14.92
C LEU A 123 16.17 13.29 -16.08
N ALA A 124 15.62 13.09 -17.28
CA ALA A 124 16.37 12.66 -18.44
C ALA A 124 17.29 13.78 -18.94
N GLY A 125 18.51 13.81 -18.45
CA GLY A 125 19.52 14.83 -18.75
C GLY A 125 19.50 16.05 -17.85
N PHE A 126 18.60 16.10 -16.86
CA PHE A 126 18.52 17.16 -15.84
C PHE A 126 18.53 16.58 -14.43
N THR A 127 18.76 17.41 -13.44
CA THR A 127 18.66 17.07 -12.01
C THR A 127 18.23 18.28 -11.22
N HIS A 128 17.90 18.10 -9.94
CA HIS A 128 17.54 19.17 -9.03
C HIS A 128 17.86 18.79 -7.57
N ALA A 129 18.10 19.77 -6.71
CA ALA A 129 18.52 19.56 -5.34
C ALA A 129 17.64 18.59 -4.54
N PRO A 130 16.28 18.71 -4.52
CA PRO A 130 15.46 17.81 -3.73
C PRO A 130 15.62 16.32 -4.06
N VAL A 131 15.82 15.94 -5.33
CA VAL A 131 15.98 14.52 -5.68
C VAL A 131 17.35 13.99 -5.27
N VAL A 132 18.40 14.82 -5.39
CA VAL A 132 19.75 14.46 -4.96
C VAL A 132 19.79 14.28 -3.43
N GLU A 133 19.35 15.28 -2.68
CA GLU A 133 19.33 15.26 -1.21
C GLU A 133 18.49 14.10 -0.65
N LEU A 134 17.35 13.80 -1.29
CA LEU A 134 16.51 12.67 -0.88
C LEU A 134 17.22 11.33 -1.13
N SER A 135 17.86 11.17 -2.30
CA SER A 135 18.60 9.95 -2.64
C SER A 135 19.77 9.71 -1.70
N GLU A 136 20.54 10.78 -1.38
CA GLU A 136 21.65 10.72 -0.43
C GLU A 136 21.20 10.33 0.98
N LYS A 137 20.11 10.94 1.48
CA LYS A 137 19.53 10.59 2.80
C LYS A 137 19.05 9.15 2.85
N LEU A 138 18.35 8.68 1.82
CA LEU A 138 17.86 7.29 1.75
C LEU A 138 19.03 6.30 1.68
N SER A 139 20.06 6.59 0.88
CA SER A 139 21.28 5.78 0.85
C SER A 139 21.97 5.72 2.21
N ALA A 140 22.09 6.86 2.90
CA ALA A 140 22.68 6.92 4.25
C ALA A 140 21.88 6.08 5.26
N LEU A 141 20.54 6.09 5.20
CA LEU A 141 19.68 5.25 6.06
C LEU A 141 19.92 3.75 5.85
N THR A 142 20.32 3.33 4.66
CA THR A 142 20.71 1.94 4.37
C THR A 142 22.21 1.69 4.61
N GLN A 143 22.92 2.62 5.23
CA GLN A 143 24.38 2.56 5.45
C GLN A 143 25.17 2.36 4.13
N GLY A 144 24.63 2.86 3.02
CA GLY A 144 25.21 2.74 1.69
C GLY A 144 24.98 1.39 0.99
N ASN A 145 24.27 0.45 1.61
CA ASN A 145 23.96 -0.85 0.98
C ASN A 145 23.10 -0.71 -0.26
N LEU A 146 22.18 0.27 -0.29
CA LEU A 146 21.33 0.59 -1.42
C LEU A 146 21.59 2.04 -1.86
N GLY A 147 22.61 2.21 -2.72
CA GLY A 147 23.15 3.51 -3.11
C GLY A 147 22.45 4.21 -4.27
N HIS A 148 21.60 3.51 -5.01
CA HIS A 148 20.96 4.05 -6.22
C HIS A 148 19.43 3.99 -6.10
N VAL A 149 18.78 5.11 -6.47
CA VAL A 149 17.34 5.31 -6.31
C VAL A 149 16.70 5.61 -7.66
N PHE A 150 15.74 4.79 -8.06
CA PHE A 150 14.90 5.05 -9.22
C PHE A 150 13.49 5.45 -8.74
N TYR A 151 13.00 6.61 -9.18
CA TYR A 151 11.75 7.19 -8.72
C TYR A 151 10.57 6.88 -9.64
N ALA A 152 9.39 6.72 -9.03
CA ALA A 152 8.09 6.59 -9.69
C ALA A 152 7.01 7.32 -8.87
N SER A 153 5.74 7.16 -9.26
CA SER A 153 4.64 7.92 -8.65
C SER A 153 3.82 7.12 -7.64
N ASP A 154 3.73 5.80 -7.78
CA ASP A 154 2.90 4.91 -6.95
C ASP A 154 3.63 3.59 -6.67
N GLY A 155 3.13 2.85 -5.66
CA GLY A 155 3.78 1.62 -5.21
C GLY A 155 3.88 0.53 -6.28
N ALA A 156 2.82 0.31 -7.05
CA ALA A 156 2.82 -0.71 -8.10
C ALA A 156 3.88 -0.39 -9.17
N SER A 157 4.05 0.89 -9.51
CA SER A 157 5.11 1.35 -10.43
C SER A 157 6.51 1.08 -9.89
N ALA A 158 6.75 1.25 -8.59
CA ALA A 158 8.05 0.93 -7.99
C ALA A 158 8.32 -0.59 -8.03
N VAL A 159 7.30 -1.42 -7.81
CA VAL A 159 7.40 -2.88 -7.95
C VAL A 159 7.69 -3.27 -9.40
N GLU A 160 6.97 -2.70 -10.39
CA GLU A 160 7.24 -2.93 -11.82
C GLU A 160 8.70 -2.61 -12.19
N ILE A 161 9.24 -1.52 -11.64
CA ILE A 161 10.64 -1.12 -11.84
C ILE A 161 11.58 -2.18 -11.28
N ALA A 162 11.38 -2.65 -10.05
CA ALA A 162 12.22 -3.67 -9.44
C ALA A 162 12.18 -4.99 -10.20
N LEU A 163 10.98 -5.46 -10.60
CA LEU A 163 10.81 -6.67 -11.40
C LEU A 163 11.54 -6.56 -12.76
N LYS A 164 11.34 -5.44 -13.47
CA LYS A 164 11.97 -5.18 -14.77
C LYS A 164 13.48 -5.04 -14.65
N MET A 165 14.00 -4.33 -13.65
CA MET A 165 15.44 -4.21 -13.42
C MET A 165 16.06 -5.57 -13.13
N SER A 166 15.45 -6.37 -12.25
CA SER A 166 15.92 -7.71 -11.94
C SER A 166 16.00 -8.58 -13.18
N HIS A 167 14.94 -8.63 -13.99
CA HIS A 167 14.92 -9.39 -15.23
C HIS A 167 16.00 -8.92 -16.22
N HIS A 168 16.07 -7.60 -16.47
CA HIS A 168 17.04 -7.02 -17.40
C HIS A 168 18.50 -7.20 -16.92
N TYR A 169 18.75 -7.11 -15.61
CA TYR A 169 20.05 -7.45 -15.03
C TYR A 169 20.51 -8.84 -15.45
N TRP A 170 19.66 -9.87 -15.32
CA TRP A 170 20.01 -11.23 -15.69
C TRP A 170 20.24 -11.38 -17.19
N GLN A 171 19.53 -10.65 -18.03
CA GLN A 171 19.82 -10.58 -19.48
C GLN A 171 21.23 -10.05 -19.72
N LEU A 172 21.65 -8.99 -19.01
CA LEU A 172 22.99 -8.39 -19.13
C LEU A 172 24.10 -9.26 -18.52
N GLN A 173 23.75 -10.26 -17.71
CA GLN A 173 24.66 -11.27 -17.14
C GLN A 173 24.66 -12.58 -17.93
N ASP A 174 24.18 -12.59 -19.17
CA ASP A 174 24.09 -13.76 -20.05
C ASP A 174 23.29 -14.94 -19.44
N LYS A 175 22.26 -14.63 -18.61
CA LYS A 175 21.32 -15.58 -17.98
C LYS A 175 19.86 -15.26 -18.41
N PRO A 176 19.53 -15.29 -19.72
CA PRO A 176 18.22 -14.87 -20.24
C PRO A 176 17.07 -15.80 -19.82
N GLU A 177 17.33 -16.98 -19.33
CA GLU A 177 16.35 -17.93 -18.79
C GLU A 177 15.75 -17.46 -17.45
N LYS A 178 16.48 -16.61 -16.67
CA LYS A 178 15.98 -16.03 -15.42
C LYS A 178 14.92 -14.95 -15.68
N LYS A 179 13.65 -15.38 -15.81
CA LYS A 179 12.50 -14.52 -16.16
C LYS A 179 11.25 -14.78 -15.34
N LYS A 180 11.30 -15.72 -14.41
CA LYS A 180 10.21 -16.03 -13.49
C LYS A 180 10.43 -15.32 -12.16
N PHE A 181 9.32 -15.11 -11.46
CA PHE A 181 9.33 -14.55 -10.12
C PHE A 181 8.71 -15.51 -9.13
N VAL A 182 9.02 -15.34 -7.86
CA VAL A 182 8.41 -16.04 -6.74
C VAL A 182 7.81 -15.02 -5.80
N CYS A 183 6.61 -15.27 -5.27
CA CYS A 183 5.97 -14.49 -4.23
C CYS A 183 5.39 -15.41 -3.15
N LEU A 184 4.90 -14.84 -2.07
CA LEU A 184 4.22 -15.60 -1.01
C LEU A 184 2.72 -15.73 -1.27
N GLU A 185 2.11 -16.78 -0.71
CA GLU A 185 0.65 -16.86 -0.56
C GLU A 185 0.12 -15.60 0.11
N ASN A 186 -1.02 -15.09 -0.36
CA ASN A 186 -1.69 -13.87 0.12
C ASN A 186 -0.82 -12.60 0.07
N SER A 187 0.23 -12.55 -0.75
CA SER A 187 1.01 -11.34 -1.00
C SER A 187 0.21 -10.30 -1.79
N TYR A 188 0.57 -9.01 -1.57
CA TYR A 188 0.02 -7.91 -2.35
C TYR A 188 1.11 -6.89 -2.69
N HIS A 189 1.35 -6.70 -3.98
CA HIS A 189 2.41 -5.83 -4.49
C HIS A 189 1.91 -4.75 -5.44
N GLY A 190 0.60 -4.67 -5.66
CA GLY A 190 -0.03 -3.68 -6.54
C GLY A 190 -0.94 -4.31 -7.59
N GLU A 191 -1.55 -3.45 -8.43
CA GLU A 191 -2.60 -3.83 -9.37
C GLU A 191 -2.26 -3.53 -10.84
N THR A 192 -1.04 -3.10 -11.16
CA THR A 192 -0.51 -3.14 -12.53
C THR A 192 -0.21 -4.59 -12.92
N LEU A 193 -0.21 -4.94 -14.21
CA LEU A 193 -0.14 -6.35 -14.62
C LEU A 193 1.09 -7.10 -14.08
N GLY A 194 2.25 -6.49 -14.03
CA GLY A 194 3.45 -7.14 -13.46
C GLY A 194 3.37 -7.24 -11.93
N ALA A 195 2.98 -6.18 -11.23
CA ALA A 195 2.78 -6.21 -9.78
C ALA A 195 1.63 -7.16 -9.38
N LEU A 196 0.56 -7.20 -10.18
CA LEU A 196 -0.57 -8.12 -9.97
C LEU A 196 -0.18 -9.59 -10.25
N ALA A 197 0.78 -9.84 -11.14
CA ALA A 197 1.28 -11.19 -11.39
C ALA A 197 1.95 -11.80 -10.14
N VAL A 198 2.65 -10.97 -9.32
CA VAL A 198 3.27 -11.37 -8.06
C VAL A 198 2.38 -11.12 -6.82
N THR A 199 1.13 -10.71 -7.02
CA THR A 199 0.09 -10.59 -5.99
C THR A 199 -0.73 -11.89 -5.94
N ASP A 200 -1.04 -12.42 -4.74
CA ASP A 200 -1.79 -13.67 -4.56
C ASP A 200 -3.13 -13.47 -3.81
N VAL A 201 -3.58 -12.24 -3.64
CA VAL A 201 -4.91 -11.96 -3.10
C VAL A 201 -5.96 -12.18 -4.18
N ALA A 202 -6.75 -13.26 -4.06
CA ALA A 202 -7.74 -13.70 -5.06
C ALA A 202 -8.68 -12.59 -5.54
N LEU A 203 -9.18 -11.76 -4.60
CA LEU A 203 -10.08 -10.63 -4.88
C LEU A 203 -9.57 -9.69 -5.99
N PHE A 204 -8.27 -9.46 -6.05
CA PHE A 204 -7.66 -8.56 -7.05
C PHE A 204 -7.22 -9.30 -8.30
N ARG A 205 -6.90 -10.59 -8.20
CA ARG A 205 -6.21 -11.35 -9.24
C ARG A 205 -7.13 -12.13 -10.16
N GLU A 206 -8.23 -12.73 -9.65
CA GLU A 206 -9.03 -13.72 -10.38
C GLU A 206 -9.54 -13.21 -11.74
N ALA A 207 -10.09 -12.00 -11.78
CA ALA A 207 -10.65 -11.42 -13.00
C ALA A 207 -9.60 -11.20 -14.11
N TYR A 208 -8.33 -11.06 -13.73
CA TYR A 208 -7.23 -10.70 -14.64
C TYR A 208 -6.28 -11.87 -14.92
N GLY A 209 -6.54 -13.06 -14.38
CA GLY A 209 -5.70 -14.25 -14.54
C GLY A 209 -5.16 -14.48 -15.96
N PRO A 210 -5.98 -14.37 -17.02
CA PRO A 210 -5.52 -14.55 -18.42
C PRO A 210 -4.49 -13.53 -18.91
N LEU A 211 -4.36 -12.39 -18.24
CA LEU A 211 -3.41 -11.30 -18.59
C LEU A 211 -2.10 -11.38 -17.81
N LEU A 212 -2.01 -12.25 -16.79
CA LEU A 212 -0.90 -12.26 -15.85
C LEU A 212 0.18 -13.26 -16.27
N GLN A 213 1.43 -12.86 -16.09
CA GLN A 213 2.56 -13.78 -16.19
C GLN A 213 2.50 -14.82 -15.06
N SER A 214 2.80 -16.08 -15.38
CA SER A 214 2.88 -17.15 -14.38
C SER A 214 4.09 -16.96 -13.46
N VAL A 215 3.86 -17.11 -12.15
CA VAL A 215 4.86 -17.01 -11.08
C VAL A 215 4.81 -18.26 -10.21
N PHE A 216 5.84 -18.48 -9.38
CA PHE A 216 5.79 -19.47 -8.33
C PHE A 216 5.24 -18.82 -7.05
N ILE A 217 4.38 -19.54 -6.33
CA ILE A 217 3.81 -19.09 -5.06
C ILE A 217 4.35 -20.02 -3.97
N ALA A 218 5.06 -19.44 -3.00
CA ALA A 218 5.60 -20.14 -1.85
C ALA A 218 4.66 -19.97 -0.64
N PRO A 219 4.61 -20.94 0.29
CA PRO A 219 3.81 -20.83 1.50
C PRO A 219 4.18 -19.61 2.33
N SER A 220 3.18 -18.89 2.83
CA SER A 220 3.39 -17.77 3.75
C SER A 220 3.61 -18.24 5.19
N PRO A 221 4.65 -17.75 5.88
CA PRO A 221 4.94 -18.04 7.29
C PRO A 221 4.02 -17.27 8.26
N ASP A 222 2.78 -17.08 7.89
CA ASP A 222 1.74 -16.38 8.66
C ASP A 222 1.57 -17.02 10.04
N SER A 223 1.86 -16.27 11.09
CA SER A 223 1.80 -16.75 12.48
C SER A 223 0.44 -17.32 12.90
N ARG A 224 -0.64 -16.96 12.19
CA ARG A 224 -1.99 -17.51 12.41
C ARG A 224 -2.12 -18.98 12.00
N LYS A 225 -1.20 -19.46 11.14
CA LYS A 225 -1.18 -20.85 10.64
C LYS A 225 -0.43 -21.82 11.56
N VAL A 226 0.08 -21.35 12.69
CA VAL A 226 0.76 -22.24 13.67
C VAL A 226 -0.25 -23.23 14.21
N LYS A 227 -0.02 -24.52 13.91
CA LYS A 227 -0.89 -25.61 14.35
C LYS A 227 -0.69 -25.91 15.83
N GLU A 228 -1.73 -26.44 16.48
CA GLU A 228 -1.64 -26.90 17.87
C GLU A 228 -0.47 -27.90 18.05
N GLY A 229 0.34 -27.67 19.07
CA GLY A 229 1.54 -28.48 19.35
C GLY A 229 2.78 -28.15 18.48
N LYS A 230 2.69 -27.15 17.57
CA LYS A 230 3.84 -26.64 16.82
C LYS A 230 4.26 -25.26 17.30
N SER A 231 5.52 -24.89 17.03
CA SER A 231 6.04 -23.54 17.35
C SER A 231 6.02 -22.62 16.12
N ALA A 232 6.13 -21.32 16.35
CA ALA A 232 6.28 -20.34 15.28
C ALA A 232 7.57 -20.56 14.48
N GLU A 233 8.66 -20.99 15.17
CA GLU A 233 9.94 -21.34 14.54
C GLU A 233 9.80 -22.58 13.62
N GLY A 234 8.98 -23.55 14.02
CA GLY A 234 8.65 -24.71 13.21
C GLY A 234 7.96 -24.34 11.92
N LEU A 235 6.99 -23.43 11.97
CA LEU A 235 6.32 -22.90 10.79
C LEU A 235 7.29 -22.15 9.87
N VAL A 236 8.18 -21.32 10.43
CA VAL A 236 9.22 -20.62 9.66
C VAL A 236 10.11 -21.60 8.93
N SER A 237 10.52 -22.70 9.60
CA SER A 237 11.34 -23.75 8.98
C SER A 237 10.60 -24.46 7.85
N GLU A 238 9.37 -24.89 8.06
CA GLU A 238 8.53 -25.52 7.03
C GLU A 238 8.36 -24.62 5.79
N CYS A 239 8.10 -23.34 5.98
CA CYS A 239 7.95 -22.40 4.87
C CYS A 239 9.29 -22.12 4.15
N ALA A 240 10.40 -22.03 4.87
CA ALA A 240 11.73 -21.86 4.27
C ALA A 240 12.17 -23.09 3.47
N GLU A 241 11.93 -24.31 3.98
CA GLU A 241 12.19 -25.56 3.28
C GLU A 241 11.34 -25.70 2.00
N ALA A 242 10.09 -25.28 2.06
CA ALA A 242 9.22 -25.26 0.88
C ALA A 242 9.73 -24.27 -0.18
N LEU A 243 10.19 -23.09 0.23
CA LEU A 243 10.81 -22.10 -0.67
C LEU A 243 12.12 -22.66 -1.25
N GLU A 244 12.97 -23.27 -0.43
CA GLU A 244 14.20 -23.89 -0.90
C GLU A 244 13.94 -25.00 -1.93
N THR A 245 12.87 -25.78 -1.75
CA THR A 245 12.47 -26.80 -2.73
C THR A 245 12.15 -26.18 -4.10
N ILE A 246 11.46 -25.03 -4.13
CA ILE A 246 11.20 -24.28 -5.36
C ILE A 246 12.52 -23.79 -5.96
N PHE A 247 13.38 -23.18 -5.15
CA PHE A 247 14.66 -22.61 -5.63
C PHE A 247 15.59 -23.70 -6.15
N ALA A 248 15.76 -24.82 -5.42
CA ALA A 248 16.60 -25.93 -5.86
C ALA A 248 16.20 -26.47 -7.24
N LYS A 249 14.90 -26.51 -7.52
CA LYS A 249 14.38 -27.02 -8.79
C LYS A 249 14.41 -25.98 -9.92
N GLU A 250 14.16 -24.71 -9.62
CA GLU A 250 13.80 -23.71 -10.63
C GLU A 250 14.72 -22.47 -10.67
N HIS A 251 15.78 -22.39 -9.82
CA HIS A 251 16.63 -21.19 -9.69
C HIS A 251 17.19 -20.66 -11.01
N GLN A 252 17.46 -21.54 -11.98
CA GLN A 252 17.93 -21.13 -13.31
C GLN A 252 16.88 -20.32 -14.07
N ASN A 253 15.59 -20.45 -13.74
CA ASN A 253 14.48 -19.73 -14.36
C ASN A 253 14.02 -18.53 -13.52
N ILE A 254 14.41 -18.45 -12.23
CA ILE A 254 13.93 -17.43 -11.31
C ILE A 254 14.85 -16.21 -11.32
N ALA A 255 14.28 -15.05 -11.62
CA ALA A 255 14.98 -13.76 -11.56
C ALA A 255 14.99 -13.19 -10.14
N ALA A 256 13.83 -13.20 -9.46
CA ALA A 256 13.71 -12.65 -8.12
C ALA A 256 12.61 -13.34 -7.30
N PHE A 257 12.79 -13.26 -5.97
CA PHE A 257 11.75 -13.45 -4.96
C PHE A 257 11.34 -12.09 -4.41
N ILE A 258 10.03 -11.84 -4.34
CA ILE A 258 9.47 -10.60 -3.78
C ILE A 258 8.69 -10.90 -2.50
N ILE A 259 8.84 -10.05 -1.49
CA ILE A 259 8.22 -10.21 -0.17
C ILE A 259 7.85 -8.86 0.45
N GLU A 260 6.71 -8.81 1.14
CA GLU A 260 6.39 -7.77 2.13
C GLU A 260 7.08 -8.17 3.46
N PRO A 261 8.14 -7.48 3.91
CA PRO A 261 8.84 -7.86 5.13
C PRO A 261 7.95 -7.74 6.37
N LEU A 262 7.88 -8.80 7.19
CA LEU A 262 7.21 -8.91 8.47
C LEU A 262 5.68 -8.87 8.44
N VAL A 263 5.04 -8.10 7.55
CA VAL A 263 3.58 -7.95 7.53
C VAL A 263 3.05 -7.91 6.10
N GLN A 264 2.28 -8.90 5.71
CA GLN A 264 1.49 -8.90 4.48
C GLN A 264 0.19 -8.12 4.75
N CYS A 265 0.23 -6.82 4.45
CA CYS A 265 -0.84 -5.92 4.90
C CYS A 265 -2.20 -6.24 4.28
N ALA A 266 -2.30 -6.33 2.96
CA ALA A 266 -3.55 -6.67 2.28
C ALA A 266 -3.95 -8.15 2.48
N GLY A 267 -3.02 -9.02 2.83
CA GLY A 267 -3.23 -10.39 3.30
C GLY A 267 -3.79 -10.49 4.72
N GLN A 268 -4.68 -9.57 5.07
CA GLN A 268 -5.30 -9.53 6.42
C GLN A 268 -4.27 -9.28 7.54
N MET A 269 -3.29 -8.44 7.31
CA MET A 269 -2.21 -8.15 8.28
C MET A 269 -1.51 -9.43 8.77
N ALA A 270 -1.24 -10.38 7.88
CA ALA A 270 -0.50 -11.60 8.23
C ALA A 270 0.91 -11.22 8.67
N MET A 271 1.33 -11.69 9.84
CA MET A 271 2.64 -11.34 10.42
C MET A 271 3.55 -12.56 10.53
N HIS A 272 4.83 -12.33 10.31
CA HIS A 272 5.84 -13.38 10.39
C HIS A 272 7.13 -12.91 11.09
N SER A 273 7.92 -13.87 11.53
CA SER A 273 9.19 -13.64 12.22
C SER A 273 10.25 -13.04 11.29
N PRO A 274 11.12 -12.14 11.78
CA PRO A 274 12.33 -11.70 11.07
C PRO A 274 13.25 -12.85 10.67
N GLU A 275 13.22 -13.97 11.39
CA GLU A 275 14.00 -15.16 11.08
C GLU A 275 13.70 -15.74 9.70
N TYR A 276 12.43 -15.69 9.26
CA TYR A 276 12.08 -16.09 7.90
C TYR A 276 12.81 -15.22 6.86
N LEU A 277 12.86 -13.92 7.08
CA LEU A 277 13.53 -13.01 6.15
C LEU A 277 15.04 -13.23 6.08
N ARG A 278 15.69 -13.59 7.23
CA ARG A 278 17.13 -14.00 7.23
C ARG A 278 17.36 -15.24 6.37
N ARG A 279 16.51 -16.26 6.54
CA ARG A 279 16.61 -17.50 5.74
C ARG A 279 16.35 -17.24 4.26
N VAL A 280 15.37 -16.41 3.94
CA VAL A 280 15.09 -15.98 2.57
C VAL A 280 16.31 -15.31 1.94
N ARG A 281 16.99 -14.40 2.65
CA ARG A 281 18.21 -13.76 2.11
C ARG A 281 19.28 -14.79 1.84
N ALA A 282 19.54 -15.69 2.78
CA ALA A 282 20.54 -16.75 2.62
C ALA A 282 20.23 -17.67 1.43
N LEU A 283 18.96 -18.06 1.24
CA LEU A 283 18.53 -18.86 0.10
C LEU A 283 18.66 -18.08 -1.23
N CYS A 284 18.30 -16.80 -1.26
CA CYS A 284 18.50 -15.96 -2.44
C CYS A 284 19.97 -15.88 -2.84
N ASP A 285 20.86 -15.72 -1.88
CA ASP A 285 22.31 -15.70 -2.11
C ASP A 285 22.83 -17.06 -2.62
N GLN A 286 22.42 -18.15 -1.98
CA GLN A 286 22.82 -19.51 -2.35
C GLN A 286 22.42 -19.89 -3.78
N TYR A 287 21.24 -19.45 -4.21
CA TYR A 287 20.68 -19.83 -5.53
C TYR A 287 20.81 -18.73 -6.58
N GLU A 288 21.55 -17.64 -6.30
CA GLU A 288 21.70 -16.48 -7.20
C GLU A 288 20.34 -15.93 -7.68
N ILE A 289 19.44 -15.65 -6.75
CA ILE A 289 18.11 -15.06 -6.98
C ILE A 289 18.08 -13.71 -6.32
N HIS A 290 17.59 -12.65 -7.00
CA HIS A 290 17.44 -11.36 -6.36
C HIS A 290 16.32 -11.40 -5.29
N LEU A 291 16.55 -10.69 -4.19
CA LEU A 291 15.55 -10.41 -3.18
C LEU A 291 14.99 -9.01 -3.40
N ILE A 292 13.68 -8.91 -3.60
CA ILE A 292 12.94 -7.64 -3.64
C ILE A 292 12.16 -7.51 -2.34
N ALA A 293 12.49 -6.53 -1.51
CA ALA A 293 11.73 -6.20 -0.32
C ALA A 293 10.73 -5.09 -0.64
N ASP A 294 9.46 -5.42 -0.59
CA ASP A 294 8.37 -4.46 -0.74
C ASP A 294 8.04 -3.82 0.60
N GLU A 295 8.63 -2.67 0.86
CA GLU A 295 8.41 -1.90 2.09
C GLU A 295 7.41 -0.74 1.92
N ILE A 296 6.59 -0.78 0.86
CA ILE A 296 5.61 0.26 0.54
C ILE A 296 4.64 0.51 1.69
N ALA A 297 4.19 -0.54 2.38
CA ALA A 297 3.26 -0.44 3.51
C ALA A 297 3.95 -0.54 4.87
N VAL A 298 5.08 -1.22 4.96
CA VAL A 298 5.74 -1.60 6.22
C VAL A 298 6.97 -0.76 6.56
N GLY A 299 7.52 -0.05 5.58
CA GLY A 299 8.62 0.89 5.78
C GLY A 299 8.22 2.18 6.49
N CYS A 300 9.13 3.13 6.53
CA CYS A 300 8.95 4.45 7.15
C CYS A 300 8.47 4.36 8.61
N GLY A 301 9.07 3.46 9.40
CA GLY A 301 8.83 3.38 10.84
C GLY A 301 7.62 2.56 11.29
N ARG A 302 6.82 2.00 10.36
CA ARG A 302 5.59 1.27 10.69
C ARG A 302 5.83 0.06 11.59
N THR A 303 6.92 -0.67 11.36
CA THR A 303 7.27 -1.87 12.12
C THR A 303 8.10 -1.61 13.37
N GLY A 304 8.48 -0.34 13.63
CA GLY A 304 9.31 0.06 14.77
C GLY A 304 10.76 0.39 14.39
N LYS A 305 11.22 0.04 13.19
CA LYS A 305 12.46 0.51 12.55
C LYS A 305 12.13 1.26 11.28
N PHE A 306 13.07 2.06 10.73
CA PHE A 306 12.78 2.82 9.52
C PHE A 306 12.47 1.90 8.34
N PHE A 307 13.29 0.86 8.15
CA PHE A 307 13.02 -0.23 7.22
C PHE A 307 12.68 -1.51 7.99
N ALA A 308 11.71 -2.27 7.49
CA ALA A 308 11.32 -3.54 8.10
C ALA A 308 12.45 -4.59 7.99
N CYS A 309 13.27 -4.55 6.93
CA CYS A 309 14.46 -5.40 6.75
C CYS A 309 15.48 -5.28 7.88
N GLU A 310 15.56 -4.15 8.57
CA GLU A 310 16.49 -3.94 9.69
C GLU A 310 16.20 -4.87 10.88
N HIS A 311 14.97 -5.38 11.03
CA HIS A 311 14.64 -6.36 12.07
C HIS A 311 15.33 -7.72 11.84
N ALA A 312 15.61 -8.03 10.58
CA ALA A 312 16.33 -9.22 10.19
C ALA A 312 17.84 -9.00 10.01
N GLU A 313 18.29 -7.75 10.13
CA GLU A 313 19.69 -7.35 9.90
C GLU A 313 20.19 -7.75 8.49
N ILE A 314 19.32 -7.61 7.48
CA ILE A 314 19.64 -7.90 6.07
C ILE A 314 19.31 -6.71 5.18
N TRP A 315 19.96 -6.67 4.02
CA TRP A 315 19.58 -5.79 2.93
C TRP A 315 19.21 -6.61 1.69
N PRO A 316 18.13 -6.22 1.00
CA PRO A 316 17.71 -6.85 -0.26
C PRO A 316 18.54 -6.34 -1.44
N ASP A 317 18.36 -6.94 -2.61
CA ASP A 317 18.90 -6.43 -3.87
C ASP A 317 18.10 -5.22 -4.38
N PHE A 318 16.78 -5.23 -4.13
CA PHE A 318 15.87 -4.12 -4.39
C PHE A 318 14.97 -3.88 -3.17
N LEU A 319 14.74 -2.61 -2.85
CA LEU A 319 13.81 -2.18 -1.82
C LEU A 319 12.86 -1.14 -2.41
N THR A 320 11.55 -1.39 -2.31
CA THR A 320 10.55 -0.44 -2.80
C THR A 320 9.90 0.34 -1.66
N LEU A 321 9.75 1.66 -1.83
CA LEU A 321 9.05 2.55 -0.91
C LEU A 321 7.95 3.34 -1.64
N SER A 322 6.89 3.65 -0.92
CA SER A 322 5.83 4.58 -1.31
C SER A 322 5.07 5.04 -0.07
N LYS A 323 3.79 5.37 -0.21
CA LYS A 323 2.89 5.73 0.92
C LYS A 323 3.54 6.71 1.91
N GLY A 324 4.07 6.19 3.03
CA GLY A 324 4.62 6.97 4.12
C GLY A 324 5.82 7.85 3.75
N ILE A 325 6.55 7.57 2.68
CA ILE A 325 7.78 8.30 2.33
C ILE A 325 7.53 9.80 2.11
N SER A 326 6.39 10.19 1.55
CA SER A 326 6.01 11.62 1.40
C SER A 326 5.18 12.15 2.59
N GLY A 327 5.09 11.39 3.70
CA GLY A 327 4.18 11.70 4.80
C GLY A 327 2.69 11.60 4.43
N GLY A 328 2.35 11.03 3.27
CA GLY A 328 0.99 10.93 2.75
C GLY A 328 0.52 12.17 1.98
N TYR A 329 1.43 13.05 1.57
CA TYR A 329 1.09 14.33 0.95
C TYR A 329 1.01 14.28 -0.58
N LEU A 330 1.98 13.66 -1.21
CA LEU A 330 2.06 13.61 -2.67
C LEU A 330 2.39 12.20 -3.15
N PRO A 331 1.89 11.81 -4.33
CA PRO A 331 2.29 10.57 -4.97
C PRO A 331 3.80 10.54 -5.18
N LEU A 332 4.45 9.58 -4.54
CA LEU A 332 5.88 9.31 -4.67
C LEU A 332 6.13 7.85 -4.35
N SER A 333 6.91 7.22 -5.18
CA SER A 333 7.48 5.90 -4.91
C SER A 333 8.89 5.80 -5.46
N LEU A 334 9.60 4.79 -5.02
CA LEU A 334 10.96 4.57 -5.47
C LEU A 334 11.35 3.10 -5.32
N SER A 335 12.31 2.70 -6.13
CA SER A 335 13.02 1.44 -6.00
C SER A 335 14.50 1.74 -5.76
N MET A 336 15.02 1.33 -4.61
CA MET A 336 16.44 1.42 -4.26
C MET A 336 17.14 0.13 -4.67
N THR A 337 18.41 0.23 -5.07
CA THR A 337 19.19 -0.94 -5.47
C THR A 337 20.68 -0.77 -5.14
N THR A 338 21.41 -1.87 -5.24
CA THR A 338 22.85 -1.94 -4.94
C THR A 338 23.70 -1.34 -6.05
N GLU A 339 24.95 -0.96 -5.70
CA GLU A 339 25.97 -0.56 -6.67
C GLU A 339 26.24 -1.65 -7.72
N ALA A 340 26.24 -2.92 -7.32
CA ALA A 340 26.48 -4.04 -8.22
C ALA A 340 25.44 -4.12 -9.35
N ILE A 341 24.15 -3.92 -8.99
CA ILE A 341 23.07 -3.90 -9.98
C ILE A 341 23.19 -2.66 -10.88
N TYR A 342 23.42 -1.48 -10.32
CA TYR A 342 23.60 -0.26 -11.10
C TYR A 342 24.73 -0.41 -12.12
N ARG A 343 25.89 -0.95 -11.72
CA ARG A 343 27.04 -1.17 -12.59
C ARG A 343 26.78 -2.12 -13.75
N ALA A 344 25.87 -3.05 -13.62
CA ALA A 344 25.50 -3.94 -14.72
C ALA A 344 24.89 -3.17 -15.90
N PHE A 345 24.19 -2.05 -15.63
CA PHE A 345 23.60 -1.16 -16.64
C PHE A 345 24.54 -0.05 -17.12
N TYR A 346 25.69 0.14 -16.48
CA TYR A 346 26.66 1.18 -16.83
C TYR A 346 27.49 0.74 -18.03
N ARG A 347 26.93 0.88 -19.23
CA ARG A 347 27.46 0.39 -20.52
C ARG A 347 27.45 1.49 -21.56
N ASP A 348 28.25 1.33 -22.62
CA ASP A 348 28.34 2.30 -23.74
C ASP A 348 27.10 2.29 -24.64
N GLN A 349 26.43 1.14 -24.76
CA GLN A 349 25.30 0.97 -25.67
C GLN A 349 23.99 1.38 -24.95
N THR A 350 23.25 2.30 -25.57
CA THR A 350 21.94 2.76 -25.03
C THR A 350 20.95 1.60 -24.80
N SER A 351 20.94 0.58 -25.65
CA SER A 351 20.10 -0.60 -25.53
C SER A 351 20.36 -1.45 -24.28
N GLN A 352 21.52 -1.28 -23.64
CA GLN A 352 21.88 -1.96 -22.40
C GLN A 352 21.54 -1.13 -21.15
N GLY A 353 21.06 0.11 -21.31
CA GLY A 353 20.55 0.94 -20.22
C GLY A 353 19.15 0.53 -19.80
N PHE A 354 18.76 0.84 -18.57
CA PHE A 354 17.40 0.65 -18.09
C PHE A 354 16.49 1.78 -18.60
N LEU A 355 15.93 1.59 -19.80
CA LEU A 355 15.10 2.59 -20.49
C LEU A 355 13.63 2.52 -20.02
N HIS A 356 13.40 2.86 -18.76
CA HIS A 356 12.08 3.01 -18.16
C HIS A 356 11.92 4.42 -17.63
N SER A 357 10.74 5.01 -17.73
CA SER A 357 10.49 6.35 -17.23
C SER A 357 9.02 6.58 -16.89
N HIS A 358 8.81 7.50 -15.99
CA HIS A 358 7.53 8.17 -15.75
C HIS A 358 7.72 9.65 -15.96
N SER A 359 6.71 10.36 -16.49
CA SER A 359 6.81 11.82 -16.76
C SER A 359 7.18 12.61 -15.51
N TYR A 360 6.65 12.21 -14.35
CA TYR A 360 6.88 12.88 -13.06
C TYR A 360 7.94 12.20 -12.20
N THR A 361 8.82 11.40 -12.78
CA THR A 361 9.94 10.74 -12.06
C THR A 361 10.70 11.76 -11.20
N GLY A 362 10.79 11.50 -9.89
CA GLY A 362 11.50 12.35 -8.96
C GLY A 362 10.93 13.78 -8.86
N ASN A 363 9.60 13.94 -8.93
CA ASN A 363 8.96 15.26 -8.87
C ASN A 363 9.50 16.12 -7.71
N PRO A 364 9.96 17.36 -7.96
CA PRO A 364 10.57 18.22 -6.94
C PRO A 364 9.69 18.47 -5.71
N LEU A 365 8.36 18.62 -5.90
CA LEU A 365 7.42 18.86 -4.79
C LEU A 365 7.29 17.62 -3.92
N ALA A 366 7.21 16.43 -4.55
CA ALA A 366 7.10 15.17 -3.83
C ALA A 366 8.41 14.84 -3.09
N CYS A 367 9.57 15.12 -3.69
CA CYS A 367 10.87 15.00 -3.03
C CYS A 367 11.01 15.97 -1.86
N ALA A 368 10.52 17.22 -1.99
CA ALA A 368 10.52 18.19 -0.89
C ALA A 368 9.62 17.74 0.27
N ALA A 369 8.45 17.17 -0.02
CA ALA A 369 7.58 16.58 1.00
C ALA A 369 8.28 15.41 1.72
N ALA A 370 8.95 14.52 0.97
CA ALA A 370 9.69 13.40 1.53
C ALA A 370 10.87 13.85 2.40
N LEU A 371 11.63 14.84 1.96
CA LEU A 371 12.72 15.45 2.77
C LEU A 371 12.19 16.06 4.07
N ALA A 372 11.05 16.74 4.02
CA ALA A 372 10.40 17.26 5.23
C ALA A 372 9.96 16.11 6.17
N ALA A 373 9.41 15.03 5.62
CA ALA A 373 9.06 13.84 6.39
C ALA A 373 10.29 13.22 7.06
N LEU A 374 11.40 13.03 6.35
CA LEU A 374 12.66 12.52 6.92
C LEU A 374 13.21 13.47 8.01
N THR A 375 13.11 14.78 7.79
CA THR A 375 13.52 15.76 8.81
C THR A 375 12.68 15.64 10.08
N ILE A 376 11.37 15.35 9.96
CA ILE A 376 10.50 15.09 11.11
C ILE A 376 10.94 13.83 11.86
N PHE A 377 11.30 12.76 11.15
CA PHE A 377 11.82 11.54 11.79
C PHE A 377 13.02 11.82 12.67
N GLU A 378 13.98 12.61 12.16
CA GLU A 378 15.20 12.97 12.88
C GLU A 378 14.92 13.93 14.06
N SER A 379 14.29 15.09 13.77
CA SER A 379 14.11 16.16 14.75
C SER A 379 13.20 15.80 15.93
N ASP A 380 12.22 14.94 15.68
CA ASP A 380 11.21 14.57 16.66
C ASP A 380 11.49 13.19 17.30
N GLN A 381 12.60 12.55 16.95
CA GLN A 381 12.96 11.20 17.43
C GLN A 381 11.78 10.22 17.28
N VAL A 382 11.23 10.17 16.06
CA VAL A 382 9.94 9.48 15.82
C VAL A 382 10.02 7.99 16.07
N LEU A 383 11.15 7.33 15.72
CA LEU A 383 11.29 5.89 15.90
C LEU A 383 11.32 5.51 17.37
N GLU A 384 12.04 6.28 18.20
CA GLU A 384 12.11 6.09 19.64
C GLU A 384 10.74 6.28 20.29
N LYS A 385 10.04 7.36 19.94
CA LYS A 385 8.69 7.62 20.45
C LYS A 385 7.68 6.58 19.97
N ASN A 386 7.87 6.00 18.80
CA ASN A 386 6.98 4.94 18.30
C ASN A 386 7.09 3.64 19.10
N ILE A 387 8.20 3.39 19.80
CA ILE A 387 8.30 2.26 20.74
C ILE A 387 7.28 2.45 21.87
N GLU A 388 7.23 3.63 22.49
CA GLU A 388 6.28 3.94 23.56
C GLU A 388 4.83 3.90 23.04
N ARG A 389 4.56 4.50 21.87
CA ARG A 389 3.23 4.48 21.23
C ARG A 389 2.75 3.08 20.87
N ALA A 390 3.66 2.21 20.43
CA ALA A 390 3.34 0.80 20.19
C ALA A 390 2.94 0.08 21.47
N HIS A 391 3.60 0.37 22.60
CA HIS A 391 3.20 -0.15 23.91
C HIS A 391 1.86 0.40 24.38
N GLU A 392 1.61 1.71 24.21
CA GLU A 392 0.31 2.32 24.50
C GLU A 392 -0.81 1.69 23.65
N LEU A 393 -0.54 1.44 22.37
CA LEU A 393 -1.46 0.77 21.45
C LEU A 393 -1.79 -0.66 21.91
N ALA A 394 -0.76 -1.44 22.27
CA ALA A 394 -0.92 -2.79 22.81
C ALA A 394 -1.76 -2.79 24.11
N HIS A 395 -1.49 -1.81 24.98
CA HIS A 395 -2.22 -1.66 26.24
C HIS A 395 -3.69 -1.32 26.03
N ALA A 396 -3.98 -0.34 25.18
CA ALA A 396 -5.34 0.09 24.88
C ALA A 396 -6.20 -1.03 24.25
N PHE A 397 -5.59 -1.87 23.40
CA PHE A 397 -6.25 -3.00 22.74
C PHE A 397 -6.13 -4.33 23.50
N ARG A 398 -5.67 -4.35 24.77
CA ARG A 398 -5.55 -5.60 25.55
C ARG A 398 -6.86 -6.37 25.69
N TRP A 399 -7.99 -5.65 25.71
CA TRP A 399 -9.33 -6.23 25.79
C TRP A 399 -9.60 -7.23 24.66
N ALA A 400 -9.00 -7.01 23.48
CA ALA A 400 -9.17 -7.91 22.34
C ALA A 400 -8.51 -9.29 22.54
N LYS A 401 -7.54 -9.41 23.45
CA LYS A 401 -6.95 -10.71 23.83
C LYS A 401 -7.85 -11.50 24.76
N GLU A 402 -8.71 -10.81 25.52
CA GLU A 402 -9.58 -11.38 26.54
C GLU A 402 -10.99 -11.70 26.00
N ASP A 403 -11.36 -11.10 24.86
CA ASP A 403 -12.66 -11.30 24.23
C ASP A 403 -12.73 -12.66 23.51
N SER A 404 -13.56 -13.56 24.02
CA SER A 404 -13.73 -14.93 23.49
C SER A 404 -14.23 -15.00 22.04
N ARG A 405 -14.79 -13.90 21.52
CA ARG A 405 -15.25 -13.76 20.13
C ARG A 405 -14.10 -13.53 19.14
N LEU A 406 -12.90 -13.20 19.67
CA LEU A 406 -11.71 -12.81 18.89
C LEU A 406 -10.64 -13.87 18.96
N GLU A 407 -9.72 -13.81 17.98
CA GLU A 407 -8.57 -14.68 17.87
C GLU A 407 -7.42 -13.96 17.17
N HIS A 408 -6.24 -14.55 17.13
CA HIS A 408 -5.07 -14.10 16.36
C HIS A 408 -4.69 -12.63 16.62
N TRP A 409 -4.72 -12.17 17.87
CA TRP A 409 -4.18 -10.87 18.20
C TRP A 409 -2.69 -10.80 17.85
N ARG A 410 -2.28 -9.79 17.12
CA ARG A 410 -0.91 -9.61 16.62
C ARG A 410 -0.55 -8.16 16.49
N GLN A 411 0.72 -7.84 16.67
CA GLN A 411 1.24 -6.49 16.54
C GLN A 411 2.69 -6.49 16.06
N GLN A 412 3.00 -5.58 15.14
CA GLN A 412 4.35 -5.25 14.73
C GLN A 412 4.51 -3.73 14.68
N GLY A 413 5.20 -3.15 15.69
CA GLY A 413 5.31 -1.70 15.84
C GLY A 413 3.94 -1.02 15.94
N MET A 414 3.66 -0.10 15.02
CA MET A 414 2.42 0.68 14.95
C MET A 414 1.30 0.00 14.14
N ILE A 415 1.45 -1.28 13.80
CA ILE A 415 0.44 -2.10 13.13
C ILE A 415 -0.10 -3.10 14.13
N LEU A 416 -1.38 -3.01 14.46
CA LEU A 416 -2.07 -3.95 15.35
C LEU A 416 -3.29 -4.52 14.66
N ALA A 417 -3.50 -5.83 14.78
CA ALA A 417 -4.63 -6.53 14.18
C ALA A 417 -5.11 -7.70 15.06
N PHE A 418 -6.38 -8.05 14.89
CA PHE A 418 -6.98 -9.25 15.45
C PHE A 418 -8.14 -9.69 14.55
N ASP A 419 -8.49 -10.96 14.61
CA ASP A 419 -9.53 -11.54 13.78
C ASP A 419 -10.79 -11.81 14.59
N VAL A 420 -11.95 -11.58 13.99
CA VAL A 420 -13.24 -12.01 14.55
C VAL A 420 -13.46 -13.46 14.14
N LYS A 421 -13.75 -14.34 15.11
CA LYS A 421 -14.00 -15.76 14.82
C LYS A 421 -15.15 -15.94 13.85
N SER A 422 -14.96 -16.75 12.82
CA SER A 422 -16.01 -17.02 11.83
C SER A 422 -17.28 -17.60 12.44
N SER A 423 -17.17 -18.31 13.57
CA SER A 423 -18.29 -18.91 14.29
C SER A 423 -19.25 -17.91 14.93
N VAL A 424 -18.83 -16.65 15.14
CA VAL A 424 -19.68 -15.60 15.70
C VAL A 424 -20.22 -14.63 14.65
N LEU A 425 -19.77 -14.73 13.41
CA LEU A 425 -20.23 -13.89 12.31
C LEU A 425 -21.55 -14.38 11.73
N LYS A 426 -22.61 -13.56 11.83
CA LYS A 426 -23.90 -13.85 11.20
C LYS A 426 -23.81 -13.82 9.67
N ASN A 427 -23.07 -12.85 9.13
CA ASN A 427 -22.85 -12.70 7.70
C ASN A 427 -21.39 -12.28 7.41
N PRO A 428 -20.49 -13.25 7.15
CA PRO A 428 -19.09 -12.95 6.90
C PRO A 428 -18.85 -11.99 5.72
N SER A 429 -19.69 -12.03 4.69
CA SER A 429 -19.50 -11.20 3.47
C SER A 429 -19.85 -9.72 3.67
N SER A 430 -20.65 -9.37 4.67
CA SER A 430 -21.02 -7.98 5.01
C SER A 430 -20.25 -7.42 6.19
N PHE A 431 -19.62 -8.27 7.02
CA PHE A 431 -19.00 -7.88 8.28
C PHE A 431 -18.07 -6.66 8.15
N ALA A 432 -17.17 -6.65 7.18
CA ALA A 432 -16.23 -5.53 7.02
C ALA A 432 -16.95 -4.20 6.75
N ARG A 433 -18.06 -4.22 6.00
CA ARG A 433 -18.86 -3.03 5.72
C ARG A 433 -19.68 -2.59 6.94
N GLU A 434 -20.27 -3.54 7.64
CA GLU A 434 -21.03 -3.27 8.87
C GLU A 434 -20.12 -2.68 9.94
N MET A 435 -18.91 -3.23 10.09
CA MET A 435 -17.93 -2.72 11.04
C MET A 435 -17.41 -1.33 10.64
N PHE A 436 -17.20 -1.07 9.35
CA PHE A 436 -16.88 0.26 8.85
C PHE A 436 -17.98 1.26 9.18
N SER A 437 -19.26 0.93 8.88
CA SER A 437 -20.39 1.81 9.20
C SER A 437 -20.51 2.08 10.71
N ALA A 438 -20.40 1.04 11.54
CA ALA A 438 -20.46 1.18 13.00
C ALA A 438 -19.32 2.04 13.55
N SER A 439 -18.12 1.91 12.98
CA SER A 439 -16.97 2.72 13.40
C SER A 439 -17.14 4.21 13.10
N LEU A 440 -17.78 4.56 11.99
CA LEU A 440 -18.08 5.95 11.67
C LEU A 440 -19.08 6.57 12.67
N LEU A 441 -20.05 5.81 13.16
CA LEU A 441 -20.97 6.27 14.21
C LEU A 441 -20.25 6.52 15.54
N GLU A 442 -19.12 5.84 15.77
CA GLU A 442 -18.25 6.04 16.92
C GLU A 442 -17.18 7.14 16.70
N GLY A 443 -17.23 7.85 15.58
CA GLY A 443 -16.30 8.94 15.26
C GLY A 443 -14.89 8.48 14.90
N ILE A 444 -14.73 7.26 14.40
CA ILE A 444 -13.42 6.71 13.98
C ILE A 444 -13.47 6.16 12.57
N LEU A 445 -12.36 6.27 11.84
CA LEU A 445 -12.17 5.68 10.54
C LEU A 445 -11.30 4.43 10.65
N ILE A 446 -11.89 3.25 10.48
CA ILE A 446 -11.19 1.97 10.24
C ILE A 446 -11.72 1.34 8.96
N ARG A 447 -10.95 0.41 8.38
CA ARG A 447 -11.34 -0.32 7.17
C ARG A 447 -10.97 -1.80 7.31
N PRO A 448 -11.80 -2.63 7.94
CA PRO A 448 -11.52 -4.04 8.12
C PRO A 448 -11.30 -4.79 6.79
N ILE A 449 -10.45 -5.81 6.82
CA ILE A 449 -10.18 -6.69 5.69
C ILE A 449 -10.79 -8.06 6.00
N SER A 450 -11.86 -8.44 5.30
CA SER A 450 -12.64 -9.64 5.63
C SER A 450 -13.10 -9.61 7.10
N ASN A 451 -12.69 -10.58 7.93
CA ASN A 451 -12.96 -10.64 9.36
C ASN A 451 -11.84 -10.04 10.24
N THR A 452 -10.80 -9.48 9.63
CA THR A 452 -9.68 -8.85 10.34
C THR A 452 -9.96 -7.38 10.61
N ILE A 453 -9.97 -7.00 11.88
CA ILE A 453 -9.94 -5.61 12.34
C ILE A 453 -8.49 -5.23 12.57
N TYR A 454 -8.07 -4.09 12.04
CA TYR A 454 -6.72 -3.57 12.25
C TYR A 454 -6.72 -2.06 12.45
N VAL A 455 -5.68 -1.57 13.08
CA VAL A 455 -5.34 -0.15 13.18
C VAL A 455 -3.88 0.06 12.78
N MET A 456 -3.63 1.15 12.09
CA MET A 456 -2.32 1.62 11.64
C MET A 456 -2.32 3.16 11.67
N PRO A 457 -2.40 3.76 12.87
CA PRO A 457 -2.66 5.18 13.02
C PRO A 457 -1.44 6.04 12.65
N PRO A 458 -1.64 7.36 12.45
CA PRO A 458 -0.55 8.32 12.41
C PRO A 458 0.28 8.31 13.70
N TYR A 459 1.57 8.65 13.60
CA TYR A 459 2.51 8.63 14.73
C TYR A 459 2.31 9.76 15.74
N ILE A 460 1.35 10.62 15.51
CA ILE A 460 1.06 11.79 16.35
C ILE A 460 -0.04 11.59 17.37
N LEU A 461 -0.64 10.38 17.42
CA LEU A 461 -1.69 10.11 18.40
C LEU A 461 -1.17 10.31 19.83
N THR A 462 -2.00 10.96 20.66
CA THR A 462 -1.79 11.00 22.11
C THR A 462 -2.28 9.72 22.76
N ALA A 463 -1.82 9.40 23.95
CA ALA A 463 -2.28 8.24 24.73
C ALA A 463 -3.81 8.26 24.91
N SER A 464 -4.41 9.43 25.13
CA SER A 464 -5.87 9.59 25.24
C SER A 464 -6.59 9.28 23.92
N GLN A 465 -6.05 9.72 22.77
CA GLN A 465 -6.64 9.39 21.47
C GLN A 465 -6.50 7.89 21.17
N THR A 466 -5.38 7.27 21.53
CA THR A 466 -5.18 5.82 21.40
C THR A 466 -6.17 5.03 22.24
N GLN A 467 -6.43 5.45 23.48
CA GLN A 467 -7.40 4.83 24.34
C GLN A 467 -8.84 5.00 23.79
N ASN A 468 -9.21 6.21 23.37
CA ASN A 468 -10.52 6.49 22.76
C ASN A 468 -10.75 5.67 21.48
N MET A 469 -9.71 5.52 20.64
CA MET A 469 -9.75 4.67 19.45
C MET A 469 -10.08 3.22 19.82
N ALA A 470 -9.39 2.65 20.81
CA ALA A 470 -9.59 1.27 21.23
C ALA A 470 -11.01 1.04 21.77
N GLU A 471 -11.51 1.96 22.60
CA GLU A 471 -12.87 1.90 23.13
C GLU A 471 -13.94 2.04 22.05
N ALA A 472 -13.74 2.94 21.08
CA ALA A 472 -14.65 3.12 19.95
C ALA A 472 -14.70 1.85 19.07
N VAL A 473 -13.54 1.22 18.78
CA VAL A 473 -13.49 -0.06 18.07
C VAL A 473 -14.25 -1.14 18.83
N GLN A 474 -14.11 -1.21 20.17
CA GLN A 474 -14.81 -2.18 21.01
C GLN A 474 -16.34 -1.97 21.00
N ARG A 475 -16.80 -0.72 21.07
CA ARG A 475 -18.24 -0.39 21.00
C ARG A 475 -18.82 -0.73 19.62
N ALA A 476 -18.14 -0.32 18.54
CA ALA A 476 -18.54 -0.65 17.16
C ALA A 476 -18.64 -2.16 16.95
N LEU A 477 -17.63 -2.92 17.40
CA LEU A 477 -17.62 -4.38 17.31
C LEU A 477 -18.79 -5.01 18.10
N THR A 478 -19.06 -4.52 19.32
CA THR A 478 -20.14 -5.00 20.14
C THR A 478 -21.51 -4.75 19.50
N GLN A 479 -21.65 -3.63 18.78
CA GLN A 479 -22.86 -3.31 18.03
C GLN A 479 -23.06 -4.29 16.85
N VAL A 480 -22.00 -4.58 16.09
CA VAL A 480 -22.07 -5.45 14.91
C VAL A 480 -22.30 -6.92 15.26
N LEU A 481 -21.80 -7.38 16.41
CA LEU A 481 -21.90 -8.78 16.83
C LEU A 481 -23.15 -9.08 17.72
N LYS A 482 -24.02 -8.11 17.95
CA LYS A 482 -25.34 -8.34 18.57
C LYS A 482 -26.31 -8.98 17.59
#